data_2cbcd0367caebfe1978497065dc2a01b
#
_entry.id   2cbcd0367caebfe1978497065dc2a01b
#
_cell.length_a   1.000
_cell.length_b   1.000
_cell.length_c   1.000
_cell.angle_alpha   90.00
_cell.angle_beta   90.00
_cell.angle_gamma   90.00
#
_symmetry.space_group_name_H-M   'P 1'
#
loop_
_entity.id
_entity.type
_entity.pdbx_description
1 polymer ?
#
loop_
_entity_poly.entity_id
_entity_poly.type
_entity_poly.pdbx_seq_one_letter_code
_entity_poly.pdbx_strand_id
1 'polypeptide(L)'
;MKNKLREDMPSVKDIRIFRSRIIRWFNKNSRNYPWRETCDPFKVLIAEMMLRRTKADQVKQVYERLFTEYPDVEAMANAEDKKLEQVLYPLGLRWRTPAFGSVAREVRERYQCKIPETREELTTLSGVGEYVAGAVLSIAYNKKEWIVDSNIVRLFRRYFGIKTSKEGRRDKHVIEVAKIYASVRNPRKANLAILDFTALICIPGKPDCEKCPLRRNCHYVCSQS
;
A
#
# COMPACT_ATOMS: atom_id res chain seq x y z
N MET A 1 -10.59 -32.25 5.14
CA MET A 1 -9.58 -31.23 4.75
C MET A 1 -9.90 -29.80 5.22
N LYS A 2 -11.17 -29.42 5.53
CA LYS A 2 -11.52 -28.04 5.97
C LYS A 2 -11.08 -27.65 7.39
N ASN A 3 -10.78 -28.58 8.30
CA ASN A 3 -10.42 -28.28 9.70
C ASN A 3 -8.93 -28.00 9.94
N LYS A 4 -8.02 -28.52 9.11
CA LYS A 4 -6.57 -28.30 9.28
C LYS A 4 -6.10 -26.89 8.89
N LEU A 5 -6.92 -26.14 8.14
CA LEU A 5 -6.63 -24.78 7.66
C LEU A 5 -6.95 -23.67 8.69
N ARG A 6 -7.63 -23.99 9.80
CA ARG A 6 -7.95 -23.03 10.87
C ARG A 6 -6.89 -22.96 11.98
N GLU A 7 -6.02 -23.97 12.10
CA GLU A 7 -5.01 -24.02 13.17
C GLU A 7 -3.83 -23.07 12.97
N ASP A 8 -3.60 -22.58 11.72
CA ASP A 8 -2.48 -21.69 11.38
C ASP A 8 -2.87 -20.19 11.28
N MET A 9 -4.15 -19.84 11.55
CA MET A 9 -4.62 -18.46 11.46
C MET A 9 -4.60 -17.76 12.81
N PRO A 10 -4.04 -16.52 12.89
CA PRO A 10 -4.09 -15.73 14.12
C PRO A 10 -5.54 -15.40 14.49
N SER A 11 -5.84 -15.37 15.79
CA SER A 11 -7.16 -14.97 16.24
C SER A 11 -7.45 -13.51 15.94
N VAL A 12 -8.72 -13.13 15.83
CA VAL A 12 -9.15 -11.73 15.66
C VAL A 12 -8.58 -10.84 16.79
N LYS A 13 -8.50 -11.39 18.02
CA LYS A 13 -7.91 -10.71 19.18
C LYS A 13 -6.43 -10.41 18.96
N ASP A 14 -5.67 -11.37 18.46
CA ASP A 14 -4.24 -11.20 18.21
C ASP A 14 -3.98 -10.16 17.10
N ILE A 15 -4.78 -10.18 16.04
CA ILE A 15 -4.69 -9.18 14.96
C ILE A 15 -5.03 -7.77 15.49
N ARG A 16 -6.01 -7.65 16.38
CA ARG A 16 -6.35 -6.36 17.01
C ARG A 16 -5.22 -5.84 17.92
N ILE A 17 -4.60 -6.71 18.71
CA ILE A 17 -3.45 -6.37 19.56
C ILE A 17 -2.26 -5.95 18.68
N PHE A 18 -1.92 -6.72 17.67
CA PHE A 18 -0.90 -6.42 16.68
C PHE A 18 -1.12 -5.02 16.06
N ARG A 19 -2.31 -4.76 15.52
CA ARG A 19 -2.67 -3.47 14.95
C ARG A 19 -2.51 -2.31 15.95
N SER A 20 -3.00 -2.48 17.17
CA SER A 20 -2.93 -1.42 18.19
C SER A 20 -1.50 -1.04 18.53
N ARG A 21 -0.57 -2.01 18.60
CA ARG A 21 0.85 -1.77 18.83
C ARG A 21 1.50 -1.03 17.66
N ILE A 22 1.19 -1.42 16.42
CA ILE A 22 1.70 -0.75 15.22
C ILE A 22 1.19 0.68 15.13
N ILE A 23 -0.11 0.94 15.37
CA ILE A 23 -0.68 2.28 15.35
C ILE A 23 -0.07 3.16 16.45
N ARG A 24 0.16 2.61 17.65
CA ARG A 24 0.83 3.34 18.75
C ARG A 24 2.25 3.73 18.36
N TRP A 25 3.00 2.84 17.73
CA TRP A 25 4.33 3.12 17.22
C TRP A 25 4.29 4.20 16.12
N PHE A 26 3.38 4.08 15.17
CA PHE A 26 3.20 5.01 14.05
C PHE A 26 2.92 6.45 14.51
N ASN A 27 2.18 6.65 15.60
CA ASN A 27 1.91 7.98 16.14
C ASN A 27 3.20 8.78 16.48
N LYS A 28 4.31 8.10 16.69
CA LYS A 28 5.60 8.71 17.05
C LYS A 28 6.64 8.63 15.92
N ASN A 29 6.39 7.83 14.91
CA ASN A 29 7.40 7.47 13.91
C ASN A 29 6.88 7.54 12.46
N SER A 30 5.74 8.19 12.23
CA SER A 30 5.18 8.33 10.88
C SER A 30 6.12 9.11 9.97
N ARG A 31 6.27 8.61 8.74
CA ARG A 31 7.00 9.33 7.68
C ARG A 31 6.11 10.41 7.08
N ASN A 32 6.69 11.55 6.77
CA ASN A 32 5.98 12.65 6.14
C ASN A 32 6.28 12.71 4.64
N TYR A 33 5.23 12.56 3.80
CA TYR A 33 5.30 12.65 2.35
C TYR A 33 4.08 13.40 1.82
N PRO A 34 4.19 14.20 0.72
CA PRO A 34 3.09 15.03 0.20
C PRO A 34 1.79 14.26 -0.06
N TRP A 35 1.88 13.03 -0.60
CA TRP A 35 0.71 12.20 -0.86
C TRP A 35 0.02 11.64 0.40
N ARG A 36 0.59 11.86 1.58
CA ARG A 36 0.00 11.48 2.86
C ARG A 36 -0.75 12.62 3.52
N GLU A 37 -0.53 13.85 3.08
CA GLU A 37 -1.21 15.05 3.56
C GLU A 37 -2.53 15.29 2.83
N THR A 38 -2.68 14.71 1.64
CA THR A 38 -3.88 14.83 0.83
C THR A 38 -4.86 13.66 1.03
N CYS A 39 -6.16 13.92 0.82
CA CYS A 39 -7.21 12.92 0.61
C CYS A 39 -7.71 12.91 -0.84
N ASP A 40 -7.09 13.67 -1.74
CA ASP A 40 -7.42 13.64 -3.17
C ASP A 40 -7.14 12.25 -3.74
N PRO A 41 -8.17 11.51 -4.21
CA PRO A 41 -8.00 10.13 -4.64
C PRO A 41 -7.15 10.01 -5.91
N PHE A 42 -7.12 11.03 -6.79
CA PHE A 42 -6.25 11.02 -7.94
C PHE A 42 -4.79 11.17 -7.54
N LYS A 43 -4.48 12.09 -6.64
CA LYS A 43 -3.12 12.30 -6.13
C LYS A 43 -2.60 11.07 -5.40
N VAL A 44 -3.45 10.39 -4.62
CA VAL A 44 -3.11 9.13 -3.94
C VAL A 44 -2.89 8.01 -4.96
N LEU A 45 -3.77 7.87 -5.97
CA LEU A 45 -3.64 6.87 -7.03
C LEU A 45 -2.29 6.98 -7.75
N ILE A 46 -1.95 8.17 -8.21
CA ILE A 46 -0.72 8.43 -8.94
C ILE A 46 0.51 8.18 -8.05
N ALA A 47 0.47 8.61 -6.79
CA ALA A 47 1.55 8.33 -5.83
C ALA A 47 1.78 6.82 -5.63
N GLU A 48 0.72 6.04 -5.43
CA GLU A 48 0.82 4.59 -5.23
C GLU A 48 1.29 3.86 -6.50
N MET A 49 0.97 4.38 -7.69
CA MET A 49 1.54 3.88 -8.94
C MET A 49 3.05 4.17 -9.04
N MET A 50 3.51 5.35 -8.60
CA MET A 50 4.93 5.71 -8.57
C MET A 50 5.73 4.88 -7.57
N LEU A 51 5.16 4.61 -6.39
CA LEU A 51 5.83 3.89 -5.28
C LEU A 51 6.12 2.42 -5.59
N ARG A 52 5.56 1.88 -6.67
CA ARG A 52 5.86 0.50 -7.08
C ARG A 52 7.32 0.36 -7.51
N ARG A 53 8.13 -0.36 -6.71
CA ARG A 53 9.58 -0.61 -6.94
C ARG A 53 10.45 0.66 -6.99
N THR A 54 9.97 1.77 -6.44
CA THR A 54 10.73 3.03 -6.37
C THR A 54 10.78 3.48 -4.90
N LYS A 55 11.92 4.02 -4.47
CA LYS A 55 12.08 4.54 -3.11
C LYS A 55 11.22 5.79 -2.91
N ALA A 56 10.61 5.95 -1.74
CA ALA A 56 9.69 7.05 -1.46
C ALA A 56 10.34 8.45 -1.62
N ASP A 57 11.61 8.59 -1.23
CA ASP A 57 12.33 9.88 -1.37
C ASP A 57 12.53 10.27 -2.84
N GLN A 58 12.77 9.28 -3.73
CA GLN A 58 12.84 9.51 -5.16
C GLN A 58 11.46 9.88 -5.74
N VAL A 59 10.40 9.22 -5.25
CA VAL A 59 9.02 9.54 -5.65
C VAL A 59 8.66 10.97 -5.25
N LYS A 60 9.08 11.45 -4.07
CA LYS A 60 8.75 12.79 -3.58
C LYS A 60 9.08 13.89 -4.59
N GLN A 61 10.29 13.89 -5.12
CA GLN A 61 10.74 14.91 -6.08
C GLN A 61 9.93 14.87 -7.38
N VAL A 62 9.66 13.67 -7.88
CA VAL A 62 8.88 13.49 -9.11
C VAL A 62 7.41 13.85 -8.89
N TYR A 63 6.84 13.49 -7.74
CA TYR A 63 5.45 13.80 -7.36
C TYR A 63 5.21 15.32 -7.34
N GLU A 64 6.06 16.07 -6.66
CA GLU A 64 5.94 17.53 -6.56
C GLU A 64 5.99 18.19 -7.96
N ARG A 65 6.97 17.79 -8.78
CA ARG A 65 7.07 18.27 -10.17
C ARG A 65 5.86 17.88 -11.01
N LEU A 66 5.43 16.62 -10.94
CA LEU A 66 4.31 16.12 -11.74
C LEU A 66 3.02 16.89 -11.46
N PHE A 67 2.70 17.13 -10.18
CA PHE A 67 1.47 17.84 -9.82
C PHE A 67 1.56 19.36 -9.92
N THR A 68 2.75 19.91 -10.14
CA THR A 68 2.94 21.29 -10.61
C THR A 68 2.58 21.42 -12.09
N GLU A 69 2.99 20.45 -12.92
CA GLU A 69 2.74 20.47 -14.38
C GLU A 69 1.32 19.92 -14.72
N TYR A 70 0.84 18.91 -13.98
CA TYR A 70 -0.44 18.22 -14.21
C TYR A 70 -1.25 18.11 -12.90
N PRO A 71 -1.93 19.19 -12.47
CA PRO A 71 -2.53 19.26 -11.13
C PRO A 71 -3.72 18.33 -10.91
N ASP A 72 -4.38 17.89 -11.98
CA ASP A 72 -5.60 17.07 -11.92
C ASP A 72 -5.69 16.05 -13.07
N VAL A 73 -6.80 15.29 -13.09
CA VAL A 73 -7.09 14.26 -14.10
C VAL A 73 -7.09 14.86 -15.51
N GLU A 74 -7.75 16.01 -15.69
CA GLU A 74 -7.93 16.63 -17.01
C GLU A 74 -6.59 17.07 -17.60
N ALA A 75 -5.77 17.75 -16.80
CA ALA A 75 -4.44 18.19 -17.22
C ALA A 75 -3.54 17.00 -17.60
N MET A 76 -3.58 15.91 -16.81
CA MET A 76 -2.79 14.72 -17.09
C MET A 76 -3.32 13.92 -18.28
N ALA A 77 -4.64 13.86 -18.47
CA ALA A 77 -5.26 13.17 -19.62
C ALA A 77 -4.92 13.86 -20.95
N ASN A 78 -4.75 15.18 -20.94
CA ASN A 78 -4.38 15.99 -22.10
C ASN A 78 -2.85 16.08 -22.30
N ALA A 79 -2.05 15.52 -21.39
CA ALA A 79 -0.60 15.57 -21.50
C ALA A 79 -0.09 14.80 -22.74
N GLU A 80 0.90 15.35 -23.41
CA GLU A 80 1.66 14.64 -24.42
C GLU A 80 2.47 13.51 -23.74
N ASP A 81 2.35 12.28 -24.25
CA ASP A 81 3.00 11.10 -23.65
C ASP A 81 4.53 11.30 -23.50
N LYS A 82 5.19 11.95 -24.47
CA LYS A 82 6.64 12.25 -24.39
C LYS A 82 6.98 13.21 -23.25
N LYS A 83 6.17 14.24 -23.00
CA LYS A 83 6.38 15.19 -21.90
C LYS A 83 6.15 14.52 -20.56
N LEU A 84 5.07 13.74 -20.45
CA LEU A 84 4.78 12.97 -19.24
C LEU A 84 5.90 11.95 -18.93
N GLU A 85 6.45 11.29 -19.97
CA GLU A 85 7.59 10.40 -19.82
C GLU A 85 8.83 11.13 -19.27
N GLN A 86 9.13 12.34 -19.76
CA GLN A 86 10.26 13.13 -19.27
C GLN A 86 10.14 13.48 -17.79
N VAL A 87 8.93 13.84 -17.31
CA VAL A 87 8.68 14.12 -15.90
C VAL A 87 8.85 12.87 -15.05
N LEU A 88 8.35 11.72 -15.52
CA LEU A 88 8.38 10.45 -14.81
C LEU A 88 9.73 9.69 -14.95
N TYR A 89 10.60 10.14 -15.85
CA TYR A 89 11.89 9.50 -16.15
C TYR A 89 12.73 9.16 -14.92
N PRO A 90 12.85 10.04 -13.90
CA PRO A 90 13.66 9.75 -12.72
C PRO A 90 13.15 8.57 -11.88
N LEU A 91 11.91 8.13 -12.04
CA LEU A 91 11.38 6.96 -11.33
C LEU A 91 12.01 5.63 -11.79
N GLY A 92 12.64 5.62 -12.98
CA GLY A 92 13.05 4.40 -13.64
C GLY A 92 11.86 3.57 -14.15
N LEU A 93 12.14 2.35 -14.67
CA LEU A 93 11.10 1.43 -15.14
C LEU A 93 10.17 2.06 -16.19
N ARG A 94 10.76 2.56 -17.29
CA ARG A 94 10.10 3.26 -18.42
C ARG A 94 8.86 2.56 -18.96
N TRP A 95 8.84 1.22 -18.94
CA TRP A 95 7.71 0.42 -19.39
C TRP A 95 6.39 0.70 -18.63
N ARG A 96 6.46 1.35 -17.44
CA ARG A 96 5.28 1.75 -16.65
C ARG A 96 4.74 3.13 -17.01
N THR A 97 5.55 3.97 -17.64
CA THR A 97 5.21 5.38 -17.88
C THR A 97 3.91 5.54 -18.68
N PRO A 98 3.63 4.75 -19.73
CA PRO A 98 2.39 4.90 -20.49
C PRO A 98 1.12 4.71 -19.64
N ALA A 99 1.19 3.90 -18.57
CA ALA A 99 0.04 3.67 -17.72
C ALA A 99 -0.44 4.94 -16.96
N PHE A 100 0.41 5.93 -16.74
CA PHE A 100 0.03 7.16 -16.07
C PHE A 100 -0.87 8.05 -16.96
N GLY A 101 -0.53 8.22 -18.23
CA GLY A 101 -1.39 8.90 -19.19
C GLY A 101 -2.68 8.10 -19.46
N SER A 102 -2.55 6.79 -19.63
CA SER A 102 -3.70 5.92 -19.88
C SER A 102 -4.71 5.95 -18.74
N VAL A 103 -4.28 5.84 -17.48
CA VAL A 103 -5.21 5.89 -16.33
C VAL A 103 -5.94 7.23 -16.24
N ALA A 104 -5.27 8.36 -16.52
CA ALA A 104 -5.91 9.66 -16.51
C ALA A 104 -6.98 9.77 -17.62
N ARG A 105 -6.68 9.32 -18.84
CA ARG A 105 -7.64 9.28 -19.95
C ARG A 105 -8.82 8.38 -19.65
N GLU A 106 -8.58 7.16 -19.12
CA GLU A 106 -9.66 6.23 -18.73
C GLU A 106 -10.57 6.81 -17.65
N VAL A 107 -10.00 7.49 -16.64
CA VAL A 107 -10.78 8.15 -15.59
C VAL A 107 -11.60 9.30 -16.15
N ARG A 108 -11.05 10.11 -17.05
CA ARG A 108 -11.79 11.17 -17.72
C ARG A 108 -12.96 10.60 -18.53
N GLU A 109 -12.69 9.63 -19.39
CA GLU A 109 -13.65 9.12 -20.38
C GLU A 109 -14.76 8.26 -19.74
N ARG A 110 -14.38 7.39 -18.80
CA ARG A 110 -15.32 6.42 -18.21
C ARG A 110 -15.99 6.92 -16.94
N TYR A 111 -15.34 7.85 -16.22
CA TYR A 111 -15.75 8.27 -14.88
C TYR A 111 -15.84 9.79 -14.71
N GLN A 112 -15.84 10.57 -15.80
CA GLN A 112 -16.04 12.03 -15.76
C GLN A 112 -15.05 12.72 -14.79
N CYS A 113 -13.78 12.35 -14.87
CA CYS A 113 -12.69 12.82 -13.99
C CYS A 113 -12.84 12.45 -12.50
N LYS A 114 -13.77 11.56 -12.12
CA LYS A 114 -13.93 11.07 -10.75
C LYS A 114 -13.25 9.72 -10.59
N ILE A 115 -12.41 9.58 -9.58
CA ILE A 115 -11.78 8.29 -9.28
C ILE A 115 -12.83 7.32 -8.75
N PRO A 116 -12.91 6.08 -9.29
CA PRO A 116 -13.87 5.08 -8.82
C PRO A 116 -13.72 4.75 -7.33
N GLU A 117 -14.82 4.38 -6.72
CA GLU A 117 -14.91 4.11 -5.29
C GLU A 117 -15.09 2.62 -4.95
N THR A 118 -14.94 1.74 -5.93
CA THR A 118 -14.98 0.29 -5.74
C THR A 118 -13.67 -0.34 -6.20
N ARG A 119 -13.32 -1.47 -5.60
CA ARG A 119 -12.11 -2.22 -5.95
C ARG A 119 -12.19 -2.79 -7.36
N GLU A 120 -13.36 -3.26 -7.71
CA GLU A 120 -13.68 -3.85 -9.01
C GLU A 120 -13.43 -2.85 -10.13
N GLU A 121 -13.96 -1.63 -10.01
CA GLU A 121 -13.75 -0.57 -11.00
C GLU A 121 -12.29 -0.10 -11.06
N LEU A 122 -11.67 0.15 -9.89
CA LEU A 122 -10.27 0.59 -9.83
C LEU A 122 -9.33 -0.42 -10.50
N THR A 123 -9.55 -1.72 -10.31
CA THR A 123 -8.67 -2.75 -10.90
C THR A 123 -8.84 -2.90 -12.41
N THR A 124 -9.85 -2.29 -13.02
CA THR A 124 -9.98 -2.21 -14.49
C THR A 124 -9.12 -1.12 -15.11
N LEU A 125 -8.61 -0.19 -14.31
CA LEU A 125 -7.80 0.93 -14.79
C LEU A 125 -6.35 0.50 -15.09
N SER A 126 -5.77 1.13 -16.12
CA SER A 126 -4.41 0.85 -16.57
C SER A 126 -3.39 1.04 -15.43
N GLY A 127 -2.59 0.00 -15.18
CA GLY A 127 -1.54 0.03 -14.15
C GLY A 127 -2.04 -0.13 -12.70
N VAL A 128 -3.35 -0.24 -12.48
CA VAL A 128 -3.97 -0.39 -11.16
C VAL A 128 -4.21 -1.88 -10.85
N GLY A 129 -3.53 -2.37 -9.83
CA GLY A 129 -3.77 -3.72 -9.31
C GLY A 129 -4.38 -3.69 -7.91
N GLU A 130 -4.64 -4.86 -7.34
CA GLU A 130 -5.28 -5.05 -6.02
C GLU A 130 -4.70 -4.18 -4.90
N TYR A 131 -3.36 -4.06 -4.87
CA TYR A 131 -2.69 -3.22 -3.86
C TYR A 131 -3.03 -1.73 -4.06
N VAL A 132 -2.89 -1.21 -5.28
CA VAL A 132 -3.14 0.21 -5.57
C VAL A 132 -4.61 0.54 -5.33
N ALA A 133 -5.54 -0.32 -5.77
CA ALA A 133 -6.96 -0.16 -5.52
C ALA A 133 -7.27 -0.10 -4.01
N GLY A 134 -6.77 -1.05 -3.23
CA GLY A 134 -6.93 -1.04 -1.77
C GLY A 134 -6.30 0.19 -1.09
N ALA A 135 -5.16 0.66 -1.60
CA ALA A 135 -4.50 1.86 -1.09
C ALA A 135 -5.35 3.13 -1.35
N VAL A 136 -5.84 3.31 -2.58
CA VAL A 136 -6.75 4.44 -2.91
C VAL A 136 -7.99 4.40 -2.03
N LEU A 137 -8.67 3.26 -1.94
CA LEU A 137 -9.90 3.13 -1.16
C LEU A 137 -9.69 3.40 0.33
N SER A 138 -8.60 2.89 0.90
CA SER A 138 -8.35 3.06 2.32
C SER A 138 -7.68 4.39 2.66
N ILE A 139 -6.78 4.91 1.82
CA ILE A 139 -6.02 6.12 2.11
C ILE A 139 -6.78 7.39 1.70
N ALA A 140 -7.39 7.43 0.51
CA ALA A 140 -8.14 8.59 0.07
C ALA A 140 -9.57 8.59 0.61
N TYR A 141 -10.30 7.49 0.42
CA TYR A 141 -11.71 7.38 0.79
C TYR A 141 -11.96 6.90 2.22
N ASN A 142 -10.91 6.53 2.96
CA ASN A 142 -11.00 5.97 4.32
C ASN A 142 -11.96 4.76 4.44
N LYS A 143 -12.09 3.97 3.36
CA LYS A 143 -12.88 2.73 3.35
C LYS A 143 -12.13 1.60 4.05
N LYS A 144 -12.87 0.65 4.65
CA LYS A 144 -12.29 -0.53 5.34
C LYS A 144 -11.72 -1.54 4.36
N GLU A 145 -10.76 -1.08 3.57
CA GLU A 145 -10.12 -1.85 2.52
C GLU A 145 -8.71 -2.28 2.91
N TRP A 146 -8.39 -3.50 2.53
CA TRP A 146 -7.10 -4.12 2.79
C TRP A 146 -6.06 -3.78 1.73
N ILE A 147 -4.81 -3.79 2.16
CA ILE A 147 -3.64 -3.70 1.27
C ILE A 147 -2.70 -4.86 1.59
N VAL A 148 -2.11 -5.47 0.56
CA VAL A 148 -1.08 -6.51 0.70
C VAL A 148 -0.01 -6.32 -0.38
N ASP A 149 1.20 -6.05 0.08
CA ASP A 149 2.42 -6.11 -0.73
C ASP A 149 3.38 -7.17 -0.18
N SER A 150 4.55 -7.33 -0.79
CA SER A 150 5.56 -8.28 -0.34
C SER A 150 6.11 -7.96 1.06
N ASN A 151 6.07 -6.70 1.48
CA ASN A 151 6.55 -6.28 2.80
C ASN A 151 5.56 -6.66 3.89
N ILE A 152 4.27 -6.48 3.62
CA ILE A 152 3.18 -6.89 4.53
C ILE A 152 3.15 -8.42 4.64
N VAL A 153 3.29 -9.16 3.53
CA VAL A 153 3.43 -10.62 3.56
C VAL A 153 4.59 -11.04 4.47
N ARG A 154 5.78 -10.41 4.29
CA ARG A 154 6.96 -10.68 5.13
C ARG A 154 6.66 -10.43 6.61
N LEU A 155 6.00 -9.31 6.93
CA LEU A 155 5.66 -8.96 8.31
C LEU A 155 4.71 -10.00 8.93
N PHE A 156 3.65 -10.39 8.21
CA PHE A 156 2.70 -11.39 8.72
C PHE A 156 3.34 -12.77 8.90
N ARG A 157 4.20 -13.18 7.96
CA ARG A 157 4.99 -14.43 8.11
C ARG A 157 5.89 -14.38 9.34
N ARG A 158 6.61 -13.27 9.52
CA ARG A 158 7.54 -13.13 10.66
C ARG A 158 6.80 -13.04 11.99
N TYR A 159 5.72 -12.29 12.05
CA TYR A 159 5.04 -12.04 13.31
C TYR A 159 4.11 -13.18 13.72
N PHE A 160 3.25 -13.64 12.81
CA PHE A 160 2.24 -14.66 13.08
C PHE A 160 2.70 -16.10 12.75
N GLY A 161 3.82 -16.28 12.07
CA GLY A 161 4.26 -17.59 11.60
C GLY A 161 3.47 -18.13 10.40
N ILE A 162 2.70 -17.31 9.70
CA ILE A 162 1.82 -17.76 8.61
C ILE A 162 2.65 -18.37 7.49
N LYS A 163 2.36 -19.61 7.13
CA LYS A 163 2.87 -20.26 5.93
C LYS A 163 2.12 -19.72 4.72
N THR A 164 2.81 -19.22 3.73
CA THR A 164 2.20 -18.64 2.52
C THR A 164 2.57 -19.43 1.27
N SER A 165 1.75 -19.33 0.23
CA SER A 165 2.09 -19.77 -1.13
C SER A 165 3.30 -18.99 -1.69
N LYS A 166 3.84 -19.43 -2.85
CA LYS A 166 4.91 -18.70 -3.56
C LYS A 166 4.48 -17.26 -3.88
N GLU A 167 3.21 -17.05 -4.24
CA GLU A 167 2.61 -15.72 -4.46
C GLU A 167 1.92 -15.18 -3.21
N GLY A 168 2.64 -15.02 -2.10
CA GLY A 168 2.06 -14.64 -0.81
C GLY A 168 1.10 -13.43 -0.84
N ARG A 169 1.22 -12.55 -1.84
CA ARG A 169 0.30 -11.39 -2.01
C ARG A 169 -1.13 -11.78 -2.38
N ARG A 170 -1.33 -12.95 -2.99
CA ARG A 170 -2.64 -13.52 -3.35
C ARG A 170 -3.07 -14.65 -2.42
N ASP A 171 -2.29 -14.90 -1.39
CA ASP A 171 -2.59 -15.93 -0.41
C ASP A 171 -3.84 -15.57 0.39
N LYS A 172 -4.80 -16.47 0.45
CA LYS A 172 -6.10 -16.24 1.10
C LYS A 172 -5.97 -15.94 2.59
N HIS A 173 -5.04 -16.59 3.30
CA HIS A 173 -4.82 -16.35 4.72
C HIS A 173 -4.23 -14.97 4.97
N VAL A 174 -3.26 -14.56 4.16
CA VAL A 174 -2.67 -13.21 4.23
C VAL A 174 -3.73 -12.14 3.97
N ILE A 175 -4.57 -12.33 2.93
CA ILE A 175 -5.65 -11.39 2.61
C ILE A 175 -6.67 -11.33 3.75
N GLU A 176 -7.05 -12.45 4.35
CA GLU A 176 -8.00 -12.47 5.47
C GLU A 176 -7.44 -11.73 6.70
N VAL A 177 -6.18 -11.95 7.06
CA VAL A 177 -5.52 -11.17 8.12
C VAL A 177 -5.51 -9.68 7.79
N ALA A 178 -5.22 -9.31 6.53
CA ALA A 178 -5.21 -7.92 6.10
C ALA A 178 -6.61 -7.29 6.16
N LYS A 179 -7.67 -8.01 5.81
CA LYS A 179 -9.07 -7.57 5.94
C LYS A 179 -9.43 -7.28 7.41
N ILE A 180 -9.12 -8.21 8.31
CA ILE A 180 -9.36 -8.04 9.75
C ILE A 180 -8.51 -6.86 10.29
N TYR A 181 -7.26 -6.74 9.83
CA TYR A 181 -6.38 -5.64 10.20
C TYR A 181 -6.95 -4.28 9.77
N ALA A 182 -7.47 -4.16 8.54
CA ALA A 182 -8.03 -2.93 8.00
C ALA A 182 -9.45 -2.61 8.53
N SER A 183 -10.14 -3.60 9.15
CA SER A 183 -11.49 -3.42 9.72
C SER A 183 -11.44 -2.60 11.03
N VAL A 184 -11.29 -1.30 10.90
CA VAL A 184 -11.14 -0.33 12.00
C VAL A 184 -11.83 0.99 11.64
N ARG A 185 -12.04 1.89 12.62
CA ARG A 185 -12.65 3.20 12.39
C ARG A 185 -11.83 4.10 11.44
N ASN A 186 -10.51 4.00 11.50
CA ASN A 186 -9.60 4.76 10.64
C ASN A 186 -8.66 3.80 9.87
N PRO A 187 -9.13 3.18 8.77
CA PRO A 187 -8.32 2.28 7.95
C PRO A 187 -7.15 3.00 7.25
N ARG A 188 -7.30 4.28 6.86
CA ARG A 188 -6.20 5.11 6.38
C ARG A 188 -5.00 5.06 7.33
N LYS A 189 -5.23 5.38 8.61
CA LYS A 189 -4.17 5.38 9.61
C LYS A 189 -3.57 3.99 9.81
N ALA A 190 -4.40 2.96 9.85
CA ALA A 190 -3.94 1.59 10.03
C ALA A 190 -3.05 1.15 8.86
N ASN A 191 -3.47 1.38 7.62
CA ASN A 191 -2.72 1.00 6.44
C ASN A 191 -1.42 1.81 6.27
N LEU A 192 -1.44 3.11 6.53
CA LEU A 192 -0.20 3.90 6.57
C LEU A 192 0.76 3.41 7.66
N ALA A 193 0.25 3.02 8.81
CA ALA A 193 1.05 2.52 9.93
C ALA A 193 1.78 1.22 9.58
N ILE A 194 1.11 0.25 8.94
CA ILE A 194 1.74 -1.02 8.57
C ILE A 194 2.78 -0.82 7.46
N LEU A 195 2.53 0.10 6.51
CA LEU A 195 3.50 0.46 5.46
C LEU A 195 4.78 1.05 6.05
N ASP A 196 4.66 1.97 7.01
CA ASP A 196 5.84 2.55 7.67
C ASP A 196 6.57 1.54 8.53
N PHE A 197 5.83 0.71 9.25
CA PHE A 197 6.42 -0.32 10.08
C PHE A 197 7.25 -1.32 9.27
N THR A 198 6.78 -1.71 8.09
CA THR A 198 7.51 -2.61 7.19
C THR A 198 8.71 -1.97 6.50
N ALA A 199 8.70 -0.65 6.38
CA ALA A 199 9.78 0.12 5.77
C ALA A 199 10.88 0.51 6.76
N LEU A 200 10.56 0.68 8.07
CA LEU A 200 11.48 1.23 9.06
C LEU A 200 11.95 0.19 10.11
N ILE A 201 11.11 -0.78 10.46
CA ILE A 201 11.38 -1.76 11.52
C ILE A 201 11.52 -3.17 10.95
N CYS A 202 10.44 -3.70 10.37
CA CYS A 202 10.45 -5.06 9.83
C CYS A 202 10.94 -5.08 8.36
N ILE A 203 12.14 -4.57 8.13
CA ILE A 203 12.76 -4.43 6.81
C ILE A 203 13.16 -5.78 6.18
N PRO A 204 13.43 -5.86 4.85
CA PRO A 204 14.06 -7.01 4.23
C PRO A 204 15.43 -7.33 4.85
N GLY A 205 15.89 -8.57 4.74
CA GLY A 205 17.15 -9.01 5.36
C GLY A 205 17.06 -8.97 6.89
N LYS A 206 17.87 -8.16 7.55
CA LYS A 206 17.98 -8.07 9.02
C LYS A 206 17.01 -6.99 9.56
N PRO A 207 15.91 -7.37 10.19
CA PRO A 207 14.98 -6.40 10.80
C PRO A 207 15.54 -5.80 12.08
N ASP A 208 15.09 -4.60 12.46
CA ASP A 208 15.42 -3.95 13.74
C ASP A 208 14.54 -4.50 14.88
N CYS A 209 14.83 -5.75 15.29
CA CYS A 209 14.07 -6.43 16.33
C CYS A 209 14.27 -5.83 17.73
N GLU A 210 15.34 -5.10 17.96
CA GLU A 210 15.63 -4.48 19.27
C GLU A 210 14.67 -3.32 19.54
N LYS A 211 14.39 -2.52 18.52
CA LYS A 211 13.43 -1.40 18.58
C LYS A 211 11.99 -1.80 18.28
N CYS A 212 11.74 -3.08 17.98
CA CYS A 212 10.44 -3.55 17.54
C CYS A 212 9.43 -3.67 18.70
N PRO A 213 8.32 -2.92 18.70
CA PRO A 213 7.29 -3.02 19.75
C PRO A 213 6.54 -4.35 19.74
N LEU A 214 6.74 -5.16 18.70
CA LEU A 214 6.11 -6.47 18.52
C LEU A 214 6.99 -7.63 19.01
N ARG A 215 8.27 -7.38 19.38
CA ARG A 215 9.30 -8.39 19.65
C ARG A 215 8.82 -9.54 20.54
N ARG A 216 8.15 -9.22 21.67
CA ARG A 216 7.78 -10.22 22.71
C ARG A 216 6.87 -11.34 22.19
N ASN A 217 6.05 -11.08 21.18
CA ASN A 217 5.08 -12.04 20.64
C ASN A 217 5.36 -12.37 19.17
N CYS A 218 6.58 -12.09 18.71
CA CYS A 218 6.93 -12.30 17.30
C CYS A 218 7.45 -13.72 17.09
N HIS A 219 6.75 -14.50 16.26
CA HIS A 219 7.16 -15.88 15.95
C HIS A 219 8.60 -15.96 15.42
N TYR A 220 9.01 -15.01 14.57
CA TYR A 220 10.37 -14.95 14.03
C TYR A 220 11.45 -14.80 15.11
N VAL A 221 11.20 -14.02 16.16
CA VAL A 221 12.14 -13.85 17.27
C VAL A 221 12.16 -15.11 18.14
N CYS A 222 10.98 -15.63 18.50
CA CYS A 222 10.88 -16.84 19.33
C CYS A 222 11.46 -18.10 18.65
N SER A 223 11.48 -18.15 17.30
CA SER A 223 12.05 -19.29 16.57
C SER A 223 13.55 -19.21 16.37
N GLN A 224 14.20 -18.10 16.77
CA GLN A 224 15.66 -17.93 16.71
C GLN A 224 16.32 -18.03 18.11
N SER A 225 15.50 -18.06 19.16
CA SER A 225 15.94 -18.29 20.54
C SER A 225 15.92 -19.77 20.86
#